data_877cb7c5436405d43c4a2eef712d865d
#
_entry.id   877cb7c5436405d43c4a2eef712d865d
#
_cell.length_a   1.000
_cell.length_b   1.000
_cell.length_c   1.000
_cell.angle_alpha   90.00
_cell.angle_beta   90.00
_cell.angle_gamma   90.00
#
_symmetry.space_group_name_H-M   'P 1'
#
loop_
_entity.id
_entity.type
_entity.pdbx_description
1 polymer ?
#
loop_
_entity_poly.entity_id
_entity_poly.type
_entity_poly.pdbx_seq_one_letter_code
_entity_poly.pdbx_strand_id
1 'polypeptide(L)'
;RDGYWSRGLGDVYKRQVNEGIWQVDRGIAQLSQLSPQGDEILLGWAQPGTFFGSWLTFVNSYQVKGLSNLYLKWYGIEDLSNSAELSQMAFSQLARRMRQTEALLAISGLKRVEDRLQQLLYLLQQELGESTKEGTRIKVRLTHQNLANAIATTRVTVTRLLGEFQRQGWLGFDSDRHIIITSVKFHSYSKSDANFN
;
A
#
# COMPACT_ATOMS: atom_id res chain seq x y z
N ARG A 1 -2.45 -25.23 -10.02
CA ARG A 1 -3.65 -24.42 -9.64
C ARG A 1 -3.96 -24.61 -8.16
N ASP A 2 -3.04 -24.30 -7.27
CA ASP A 2 -3.23 -24.51 -5.85
C ASP A 2 -3.32 -23.15 -5.16
N GLY A 3 -4.51 -22.84 -4.62
CA GLY A 3 -4.72 -21.70 -3.76
C GLY A 3 -4.00 -21.95 -2.42
N TYR A 4 -3.09 -21.07 -2.04
CA TYR A 4 -2.39 -21.15 -0.75
C TYR A 4 -3.01 -20.21 0.26
N TRP A 5 -3.28 -20.77 1.44
CA TRP A 5 -3.70 -20.03 2.62
C TRP A 5 -2.49 -19.77 3.50
N SER A 6 -2.21 -18.53 3.86
CA SER A 6 -1.14 -18.19 4.79
C SER A 6 -1.67 -17.31 5.92
N ARG A 7 -1.56 -17.81 7.16
CA ARG A 7 -1.71 -17.01 8.38
C ARG A 7 -0.42 -16.36 8.85
N GLY A 8 0.69 -16.60 8.15
CA GLY A 8 2.01 -16.12 8.55
C GLY A 8 2.99 -16.15 7.38
N LEU A 9 3.84 -15.19 7.33
CA LEU A 9 4.70 -14.76 6.23
C LEU A 9 5.86 -15.69 5.86
N GLY A 10 6.12 -16.75 6.62
CA GLY A 10 7.31 -17.57 6.41
C GLY A 10 7.31 -18.44 5.16
N ASP A 11 6.14 -18.80 4.62
CA ASP A 11 6.04 -19.82 3.57
C ASP A 11 6.04 -19.27 2.14
N VAL A 12 5.65 -18.01 1.92
CA VAL A 12 5.66 -17.39 0.59
C VAL A 12 7.09 -17.22 0.06
N TYR A 13 8.05 -17.04 0.94
CA TYR A 13 9.46 -16.82 0.57
C TYR A 13 10.22 -18.08 0.18
N LYS A 14 9.82 -19.26 0.64
CA LYS A 14 10.56 -20.52 0.42
C LYS A 14 10.39 -21.15 -0.97
N ARG A 15 9.42 -20.70 -1.78
CA ARG A 15 9.15 -21.24 -3.13
C ARG A 15 9.63 -20.35 -4.28
N GLN A 16 10.61 -19.49 -4.06
CA GLN A 16 11.15 -18.57 -5.08
C GLN A 16 12.04 -19.25 -6.13
N VAL A 17 12.06 -20.58 -6.21
CA VAL A 17 12.88 -21.30 -7.18
C VAL A 17 12.28 -21.31 -8.59
N ASN A 18 11.00 -20.98 -8.75
CA ASN A 18 10.35 -20.91 -10.04
C ASN A 18 10.08 -19.44 -10.43
N GLU A 19 10.46 -19.07 -11.64
CA GLU A 19 10.14 -17.76 -12.22
C GLU A 19 8.62 -17.58 -12.31
N GLY A 20 8.09 -16.61 -11.57
CA GLY A 20 6.66 -16.35 -11.54
C GLY A 20 6.27 -15.22 -10.60
N ILE A 21 4.99 -14.96 -10.58
CA ILE A 21 4.39 -13.87 -9.81
C ILE A 21 3.17 -14.34 -9.02
N TRP A 22 2.92 -13.69 -7.91
CA TRP A 22 1.72 -13.86 -7.10
C TRP A 22 0.66 -12.83 -7.45
N GLN A 23 -0.60 -13.25 -7.46
CA GLN A 23 -1.76 -12.36 -7.50
C GLN A 23 -2.54 -12.46 -6.20
N VAL A 24 -2.96 -11.33 -5.65
CA VAL A 24 -3.94 -11.31 -4.56
C VAL A 24 -5.31 -11.70 -5.12
N ASP A 25 -5.88 -12.80 -4.63
CA ASP A 25 -7.26 -13.19 -4.91
C ASP A 25 -8.22 -12.49 -3.94
N ARG A 26 -7.90 -12.52 -2.65
CA ARG A 26 -8.67 -11.86 -1.58
C ARG A 26 -7.74 -11.31 -0.52
N GLY A 27 -8.21 -10.27 0.17
CA GLY A 27 -7.47 -9.62 1.24
C GLY A 27 -6.57 -8.50 0.77
N ILE A 28 -5.79 -7.96 1.68
CA ILE A 28 -4.87 -6.85 1.44
C ILE A 28 -3.52 -7.20 2.07
N ALA A 29 -2.46 -7.00 1.32
CA ALA A 29 -1.09 -7.16 1.79
C ALA A 29 -0.34 -5.84 1.75
N GLN A 30 0.57 -5.65 2.70
CA GLN A 30 1.62 -4.64 2.68
C GLN A 30 2.87 -5.24 2.05
N LEU A 31 3.47 -4.50 1.14
CA LEU A 31 4.73 -4.83 0.49
C LEU A 31 5.80 -3.92 1.06
N SER A 32 6.88 -4.48 1.56
CA SER A 32 7.94 -3.74 2.21
C SER A 32 9.33 -4.35 1.96
N GLN A 33 10.35 -3.59 2.30
CA GLN A 33 11.75 -4.03 2.39
C GLN A 33 12.21 -3.88 3.82
N LEU A 34 13.02 -4.81 4.31
CA LEU A 34 13.81 -4.58 5.51
C LEU A 34 15.16 -3.95 5.16
N SER A 35 15.46 -2.82 5.79
CA SER A 35 16.79 -2.22 5.74
C SER A 35 17.82 -3.10 6.48
N PRO A 36 19.13 -2.92 6.24
CA PRO A 36 20.16 -3.60 7.03
C PRO A 36 20.08 -3.30 8.54
N GLN A 37 19.46 -2.19 8.92
CA GLN A 37 19.24 -1.76 10.31
C GLN A 37 17.96 -2.37 10.91
N GLY A 38 17.17 -3.10 10.12
CA GLY A 38 15.92 -3.71 10.53
C GLY A 38 14.68 -2.81 10.39
N ASP A 39 14.82 -1.63 9.81
CA ASP A 39 13.69 -0.73 9.54
C ASP A 39 12.84 -1.25 8.38
N GLU A 40 11.54 -1.20 8.54
CA GLU A 40 10.59 -1.58 7.49
C GLU A 40 10.31 -0.37 6.58
N ILE A 41 10.72 -0.47 5.31
CA ILE A 41 10.48 0.53 4.27
C ILE A 41 9.27 0.10 3.46
N LEU A 42 8.22 0.92 3.42
CA LEU A 42 7.01 0.64 2.65
C LEU A 42 7.27 0.77 1.15
N LEU A 43 6.89 -0.28 0.39
CA LEU A 43 6.91 -0.30 -1.07
C LEU A 43 5.50 -0.19 -1.68
N GLY A 44 4.45 -0.35 -0.86
CA GLY A 44 3.05 -0.21 -1.27
C GLY A 44 2.14 -1.28 -0.69
N TRP A 45 0.95 -1.36 -1.28
CA TRP A 45 -0.08 -2.33 -0.90
C TRP A 45 -0.54 -3.12 -2.12
N ALA A 46 -0.82 -4.40 -1.89
CA ALA A 46 -1.43 -5.28 -2.86
C ALA A 46 -2.84 -5.64 -2.40
N GLN A 47 -3.83 -5.39 -3.24
CA GLN A 47 -5.23 -5.70 -3.04
C GLN A 47 -5.74 -6.65 -4.14
N PRO A 48 -6.98 -7.17 -4.09
CA PRO A 48 -7.47 -8.13 -5.08
C PRO A 48 -7.17 -7.70 -6.52
N GLY A 49 -6.60 -8.63 -7.30
CA GLY A 49 -6.11 -8.41 -8.65
C GLY A 49 -4.65 -7.98 -8.76
N THR A 50 -4.05 -7.42 -7.70
CA THR A 50 -2.67 -6.92 -7.75
C THR A 50 -1.67 -8.06 -7.87
N PHE A 51 -0.72 -7.92 -8.81
CA PHE A 51 0.43 -8.81 -8.95
C PHE A 51 1.65 -8.28 -8.19
N PHE A 52 2.40 -9.20 -7.58
CA PHE A 52 3.63 -8.91 -6.86
C PHE A 52 4.55 -10.15 -6.83
N GLY A 53 5.79 -9.96 -6.45
CA GLY A 53 6.78 -11.06 -6.31
C GLY A 53 8.20 -10.58 -6.54
N SER A 54 9.15 -11.42 -6.15
CA SER A 54 10.59 -11.12 -6.30
C SER A 54 11.02 -10.96 -7.76
N TRP A 55 10.35 -11.63 -8.68
CA TRP A 55 10.60 -11.48 -10.11
C TRP A 55 10.30 -10.06 -10.65
N LEU A 56 9.42 -9.33 -9.97
CA LEU A 56 9.01 -7.96 -10.35
C LEU A 56 9.85 -6.86 -9.69
N THR A 57 10.91 -7.21 -8.95
CA THR A 57 11.68 -6.23 -8.18
C THR A 57 13.14 -6.62 -8.05
N PHE A 58 14.03 -5.64 -8.00
CA PHE A 58 15.44 -5.81 -7.63
C PHE A 58 15.69 -5.59 -6.13
N VAL A 59 14.63 -5.32 -5.37
CA VAL A 59 14.75 -5.05 -3.94
C VAL A 59 15.11 -6.33 -3.19
N ASN A 60 16.26 -6.33 -2.53
CA ASN A 60 16.66 -7.38 -1.60
C ASN A 60 15.82 -7.31 -0.33
N SER A 61 15.64 -8.44 0.36
CA SER A 61 14.84 -8.51 1.60
C SER A 61 13.40 -8.03 1.41
N TYR A 62 12.82 -8.28 0.22
CA TYR A 62 11.42 -7.99 -0.09
C TYR A 62 10.49 -8.81 0.79
N GLN A 63 9.52 -8.16 1.40
CA GLN A 63 8.57 -8.78 2.33
C GLN A 63 7.13 -8.51 1.93
N VAL A 64 6.28 -9.48 2.24
CA VAL A 64 4.84 -9.42 2.04
C VAL A 64 4.15 -9.73 3.37
N LYS A 65 3.35 -8.81 3.88
CA LYS A 65 2.62 -8.94 5.14
C LYS A 65 1.13 -8.79 4.91
N GLY A 66 0.34 -9.83 5.23
CA GLY A 66 -1.12 -9.73 5.23
C GLY A 66 -1.61 -8.71 6.27
N LEU A 67 -2.38 -7.74 5.82
CA LEU A 67 -3.11 -6.79 6.67
C LEU A 67 -4.54 -7.30 6.98
N SER A 68 -5.00 -8.31 6.25
CA SER A 68 -6.22 -9.08 6.47
C SER A 68 -5.96 -10.56 6.11
N ASN A 69 -7.00 -11.40 6.18
CA ASN A 69 -6.90 -12.76 5.64
C ASN A 69 -6.56 -12.70 4.15
N LEU A 70 -5.43 -13.29 3.77
CA LEU A 70 -4.83 -13.16 2.45
C LEU A 70 -4.92 -14.49 1.70
N TYR A 71 -5.49 -14.46 0.49
CA TYR A 71 -5.53 -15.57 -0.46
C TYR A 71 -4.77 -15.18 -1.71
N LEU A 72 -3.87 -16.05 -2.15
CA LEU A 72 -2.96 -15.77 -3.25
C LEU A 72 -3.08 -16.85 -4.34
N LYS A 73 -2.93 -16.44 -5.60
CA LYS A 73 -2.76 -17.31 -6.76
C LYS A 73 -1.36 -17.15 -7.31
N TRP A 74 -0.73 -18.24 -7.68
CA TRP A 74 0.56 -18.27 -8.32
C TRP A 74 0.42 -18.43 -9.83
N TYR A 75 1.21 -17.68 -10.58
CA TYR A 75 1.32 -17.79 -12.03
C TYR A 75 2.80 -17.88 -12.41
N GLY A 76 3.17 -18.91 -13.19
CA GLY A 76 4.46 -18.98 -13.83
C GLY A 76 4.59 -17.93 -14.94
N ILE A 77 5.81 -17.58 -15.30
CA ILE A 77 6.04 -16.63 -16.41
C ILE A 77 5.50 -17.20 -17.74
N GLU A 78 5.58 -18.52 -17.92
CA GLU A 78 5.00 -19.20 -19.08
C GLU A 78 3.46 -19.04 -19.14
N ASP A 79 2.77 -19.07 -17.99
CA ASP A 79 1.31 -18.86 -17.95
C ASP A 79 0.93 -17.47 -18.46
N LEU A 80 1.73 -16.45 -18.08
CA LEU A 80 1.53 -15.08 -18.58
C LEU A 80 1.80 -14.99 -20.08
N SER A 81 2.86 -15.62 -20.57
CA SER A 81 3.25 -15.58 -21.98
C SER A 81 2.23 -16.30 -22.89
N ASN A 82 1.57 -17.34 -22.37
CA ASN A 82 0.62 -18.15 -23.12
C ASN A 82 -0.84 -17.68 -23.05
N SER A 83 -1.14 -16.66 -22.23
CA SER A 83 -2.49 -16.11 -22.06
C SER A 83 -2.52 -14.60 -22.28
N ALA A 84 -3.11 -14.17 -23.41
CA ALA A 84 -3.28 -12.76 -23.71
C ALA A 84 -4.13 -12.04 -22.65
N GLU A 85 -5.19 -12.70 -22.15
CA GLU A 85 -6.06 -12.15 -21.10
C GLU A 85 -5.28 -11.94 -19.79
N LEU A 86 -4.51 -12.94 -19.37
CA LEU A 86 -3.70 -12.86 -18.15
C LEU A 86 -2.62 -11.78 -18.28
N SER A 87 -1.97 -11.70 -19.44
CA SER A 87 -0.97 -10.65 -19.73
C SER A 87 -1.58 -9.25 -19.68
N GLN A 88 -2.75 -9.04 -20.27
CA GLN A 88 -3.45 -7.77 -20.25
C GLN A 88 -3.87 -7.37 -18.82
N MET A 89 -4.37 -8.34 -18.04
CA MET A 89 -4.70 -8.14 -16.64
C MET A 89 -3.44 -7.75 -15.85
N ALA A 90 -2.33 -8.50 -16.01
CA ALA A 90 -1.07 -8.23 -15.35
C ALA A 90 -0.54 -6.83 -15.70
N PHE A 91 -0.57 -6.44 -16.98
CA PHE A 91 -0.13 -5.12 -17.42
C PHE A 91 -0.90 -3.97 -16.73
N SER A 92 -2.23 -4.08 -16.67
CA SER A 92 -3.07 -3.06 -16.02
C SER A 92 -2.76 -2.90 -14.52
N GLN A 93 -2.52 -4.02 -13.84
CA GLN A 93 -2.19 -4.04 -12.42
C GLN A 93 -0.75 -3.57 -12.13
N LEU A 94 0.20 -3.90 -13.01
CA LEU A 94 1.57 -3.38 -12.92
C LEU A 94 1.61 -1.87 -13.14
N ALA A 95 0.85 -1.35 -14.10
CA ALA A 95 0.70 0.10 -14.30
C ALA A 95 0.12 0.79 -13.05
N ARG A 96 -0.85 0.17 -12.36
CA ARG A 96 -1.37 0.67 -11.08
C ARG A 96 -0.29 0.64 -9.99
N ARG A 97 0.48 -0.44 -9.90
CA ARG A 97 1.60 -0.56 -8.95
C ARG A 97 2.65 0.51 -9.19
N MET A 98 3.00 0.78 -10.45
CA MET A 98 3.94 1.83 -10.81
C MET A 98 3.47 3.20 -10.31
N ARG A 99 2.22 3.59 -10.59
CA ARG A 99 1.63 4.85 -10.09
C ARG A 99 1.66 4.95 -8.56
N GLN A 100 1.37 3.85 -7.86
CA GLN A 100 1.43 3.81 -6.39
C GLN A 100 2.87 4.02 -5.88
N THR A 101 3.86 3.38 -6.51
CA THR A 101 5.28 3.51 -6.15
C THR A 101 5.79 4.92 -6.42
N GLU A 102 5.43 5.53 -7.55
CA GLU A 102 5.77 6.92 -7.87
C GLU A 102 5.15 7.90 -6.86
N ALA A 103 3.91 7.67 -6.45
CA ALA A 103 3.27 8.48 -5.40
C ALA A 103 4.02 8.37 -4.06
N LEU A 104 4.42 7.17 -3.64
CA LEU A 104 5.21 6.97 -2.43
C LEU A 104 6.58 7.63 -2.52
N LEU A 105 7.23 7.56 -3.69
CA LEU A 105 8.50 8.24 -3.94
C LEU A 105 8.34 9.76 -3.83
N ALA A 106 7.30 10.33 -4.44
CA ALA A 106 6.99 11.75 -4.35
C ALA A 106 6.73 12.19 -2.91
N ILE A 107 5.98 11.40 -2.13
CA ILE A 107 5.74 11.64 -0.70
C ILE A 107 7.06 11.68 0.07
N SER A 108 7.97 10.75 -0.20
CA SER A 108 9.27 10.68 0.49
C SER A 108 10.15 11.91 0.23
N GLY A 109 9.98 12.56 -0.92
CA GLY A 109 10.68 13.79 -1.30
C GLY A 109 10.17 15.07 -0.61
N LEU A 110 9.01 15.04 0.05
CA LEU A 110 8.48 16.21 0.74
C LEU A 110 9.29 16.53 2.01
N LYS A 111 9.57 17.80 2.23
CA LYS A 111 10.43 18.25 3.37
C LYS A 111 9.73 18.11 4.72
N ARG A 112 8.44 18.51 4.80
CA ARG A 112 7.70 18.54 6.07
C ARG A 112 7.05 17.19 6.34
N VAL A 113 7.20 16.68 7.56
CA VAL A 113 6.57 15.40 7.98
C VAL A 113 5.05 15.48 7.92
N GLU A 114 4.49 16.63 8.25
CA GLU A 114 3.05 16.88 8.17
C GLU A 114 2.53 16.68 6.74
N ASP A 115 3.21 17.27 5.74
CA ASP A 115 2.85 17.15 4.34
C ASP A 115 2.97 15.69 3.87
N ARG A 116 4.05 14.99 4.30
CA ARG A 116 4.19 13.55 4.02
C ARG A 116 3.02 12.74 4.57
N LEU A 117 2.61 12.99 5.81
CA LEU A 117 1.49 12.28 6.42
C LEU A 117 0.17 12.58 5.72
N GLN A 118 -0.08 13.85 5.37
CA GLN A 118 -1.28 14.24 4.61
C GLN A 118 -1.36 13.54 3.26
N GLN A 119 -0.27 13.55 2.49
CA GLN A 119 -0.21 12.90 1.18
C GLN A 119 -0.31 11.38 1.29
N LEU A 120 0.27 10.77 2.32
CA LEU A 120 0.11 9.34 2.59
C LEU A 120 -1.35 8.99 2.89
N LEU A 121 -2.04 9.77 3.73
CA LEU A 121 -3.46 9.56 4.04
C LEU A 121 -4.33 9.71 2.79
N TYR A 122 -4.03 10.68 1.93
CA TYR A 122 -4.69 10.84 0.64
C TYR A 122 -4.47 9.61 -0.28
N LEU A 123 -3.23 9.13 -0.40
CA LEU A 123 -2.93 7.92 -1.18
C LEU A 123 -3.66 6.69 -0.63
N LEU A 124 -3.70 6.52 0.70
CA LEU A 124 -4.45 5.46 1.37
C LEU A 124 -5.95 5.55 1.07
N GLN A 125 -6.51 6.75 1.05
CA GLN A 125 -7.91 7.00 0.68
C GLN A 125 -8.19 6.53 -0.75
N GLN A 126 -7.31 6.81 -1.69
CA GLN A 126 -7.47 6.40 -3.09
C GLN A 126 -7.28 4.89 -3.28
N GLU A 127 -6.29 4.31 -2.60
CA GLU A 127 -5.92 2.92 -2.78
C GLU A 127 -6.78 1.95 -1.94
N LEU A 128 -7.07 2.29 -0.70
CA LEU A 128 -7.67 1.39 0.29
C LEU A 128 -8.96 1.95 0.91
N GLY A 129 -9.49 3.03 0.36
CA GLY A 129 -10.70 3.65 0.87
C GLY A 129 -11.98 2.94 0.45
N GLU A 130 -12.99 2.98 1.31
CA GLU A 130 -14.38 2.65 1.02
C GLU A 130 -15.29 3.77 1.51
N SER A 131 -16.30 4.11 0.72
CA SER A 131 -17.23 5.18 1.07
C SER A 131 -18.16 4.75 2.23
N THR A 132 -18.29 5.63 3.22
CA THR A 132 -19.23 5.48 4.34
C THR A 132 -20.06 6.77 4.50
N LYS A 133 -21.05 6.76 5.39
CA LYS A 133 -21.85 7.96 5.69
C LYS A 133 -21.01 9.07 6.35
N GLU A 134 -19.93 8.70 7.03
CA GLU A 134 -19.06 9.60 7.78
C GLU A 134 -17.86 10.11 6.97
N GLY A 135 -17.60 9.53 5.79
CA GLY A 135 -16.47 9.86 4.94
C GLY A 135 -15.88 8.63 4.26
N THR A 136 -14.59 8.63 4.02
CA THR A 136 -13.88 7.49 3.44
C THR A 136 -13.14 6.70 4.52
N ARG A 137 -13.58 5.47 4.76
CA ARG A 137 -12.95 4.53 5.70
C ARG A 137 -11.81 3.80 5.02
N ILE A 138 -10.66 3.69 5.68
CA ILE A 138 -9.54 2.85 5.19
C ILE A 138 -9.83 1.40 5.58
N LYS A 139 -9.91 0.51 4.59
CA LYS A 139 -10.32 -0.91 4.74
C LYS A 139 -9.47 -1.74 5.69
N VAL A 140 -8.25 -1.29 5.99
CA VAL A 140 -7.32 -1.99 6.88
C VAL A 140 -6.95 -1.12 8.07
N ARG A 141 -6.76 -1.78 9.22
CA ARG A 141 -6.26 -1.11 10.41
C ARG A 141 -4.76 -0.86 10.26
N LEU A 142 -4.38 0.41 10.24
CA LEU A 142 -2.99 0.85 10.25
C LEU A 142 -2.59 1.35 11.63
N THR A 143 -1.49 0.85 12.15
CA THR A 143 -0.92 1.37 13.39
C THR A 143 -0.17 2.67 13.14
N HIS A 144 0.00 3.50 14.17
CA HIS A 144 0.83 4.71 14.08
C HIS A 144 2.27 4.37 13.67
N GLN A 145 2.76 3.16 14.03
CA GLN A 145 4.08 2.68 13.60
C GLN A 145 4.12 2.39 12.09
N ASN A 146 3.05 1.77 11.53
CA ASN A 146 2.99 1.54 10.08
C ASN A 146 3.05 2.87 9.30
N LEU A 147 2.29 3.88 9.77
CA LEU A 147 2.31 5.21 9.16
C LEU A 147 3.67 5.89 9.33
N ALA A 148 4.30 5.75 10.50
CA ALA A 148 5.62 6.32 10.78
C ALA A 148 6.71 5.72 9.87
N ASN A 149 6.72 4.39 9.72
CA ASN A 149 7.64 3.69 8.83
C ASN A 149 7.44 4.13 7.36
N ALA A 150 6.18 4.30 6.94
CA ALA A 150 5.83 4.69 5.57
C ALA A 150 6.35 6.08 5.16
N ILE A 151 6.52 7.00 6.12
CA ILE A 151 6.96 8.38 5.86
C ILE A 151 8.29 8.73 6.52
N ALA A 152 9.06 7.72 6.93
CA ALA A 152 10.38 7.88 7.57
C ALA A 152 10.35 8.87 8.74
N THR A 153 9.52 8.58 9.76
CA THR A 153 9.41 9.41 10.98
C THR A 153 9.15 8.53 12.22
N THR A 154 8.96 9.15 13.37
CA THR A 154 8.70 8.44 14.62
C THR A 154 7.20 8.23 14.86
N ARG A 155 6.85 7.14 15.58
CA ARG A 155 5.49 6.90 16.05
C ARG A 155 4.92 8.06 16.87
N VAL A 156 5.77 8.71 17.67
CA VAL A 156 5.37 9.85 18.52
C VAL A 156 4.92 11.02 17.65
N THR A 157 5.68 11.34 16.60
CA THR A 157 5.33 12.39 15.64
C THR A 157 4.01 12.10 14.93
N VAL A 158 3.82 10.87 14.46
CA VAL A 158 2.55 10.47 13.82
C VAL A 158 1.38 10.57 14.80
N THR A 159 1.55 10.12 16.05
CA THR A 159 0.50 10.20 17.07
C THR A 159 0.07 11.65 17.31
N ARG A 160 1.02 12.57 17.42
CA ARG A 160 0.74 14.00 17.60
C ARG A 160 -0.01 14.57 16.38
N LEU A 161 0.48 14.33 15.17
CA LEU A 161 -0.11 14.86 13.94
C LEU A 161 -1.53 14.32 13.69
N LEU A 162 -1.77 13.01 13.91
CA LEU A 162 -3.11 12.44 13.80
C LEU A 162 -4.08 13.06 14.81
N GLY A 163 -3.62 13.32 16.04
CA GLY A 163 -4.41 14.02 17.05
C GLY A 163 -4.74 15.47 16.65
N GLU A 164 -3.85 16.17 15.96
CA GLU A 164 -4.08 17.50 15.40
C GLU A 164 -5.11 17.44 14.26
N PHE A 165 -4.97 16.50 13.32
CA PHE A 165 -5.92 16.31 12.22
C PHE A 165 -7.32 15.91 12.73
N GLN A 166 -7.38 15.10 13.78
CA GLN A 166 -8.66 14.74 14.41
C GLN A 166 -9.33 15.94 15.06
N ARG A 167 -8.58 16.79 15.79
CA ARG A 167 -9.12 18.04 16.38
C ARG A 167 -9.60 19.03 15.33
N GLN A 168 -8.99 19.03 14.15
CA GLN A 168 -9.39 19.86 13.01
C GLN A 168 -10.59 19.26 12.22
N GLY A 169 -11.06 18.06 12.61
CA GLY A 169 -12.16 17.38 11.94
C GLY A 169 -11.81 16.84 10.56
N TRP A 170 -10.52 16.59 10.26
CA TRP A 170 -10.08 16.07 8.96
C TRP A 170 -10.18 14.55 8.90
N LEU A 171 -10.05 13.89 10.02
CA LEU A 171 -10.19 12.45 10.15
C LEU A 171 -10.79 12.06 11.51
N GLY A 172 -11.31 10.84 11.58
CA GLY A 172 -11.76 10.18 12.80
C GLY A 172 -11.33 8.70 12.79
N PHE A 173 -11.81 7.98 13.80
CA PHE A 173 -11.60 6.54 13.93
C PHE A 173 -12.93 5.87 14.24
N ASP A 174 -13.20 4.72 13.59
CA ASP A 174 -14.34 3.87 13.96
C ASP A 174 -14.08 3.05 15.24
N SER A 175 -15.07 2.25 15.66
CA SER A 175 -14.97 1.35 16.82
C SER A 175 -13.83 0.33 16.70
N ASP A 176 -13.49 -0.07 15.48
CA ASP A 176 -12.42 -1.03 15.17
C ASP A 176 -11.07 -0.37 14.93
N ARG A 177 -10.98 0.95 15.16
CA ARG A 177 -9.78 1.75 14.98
C ARG A 177 -9.29 1.88 13.54
N HIS A 178 -10.18 1.80 12.56
CA HIS A 178 -9.87 2.21 11.20
C HIS A 178 -9.95 3.73 11.07
N ILE A 179 -9.09 4.29 10.24
CA ILE A 179 -9.09 5.71 9.94
C ILE A 179 -10.28 6.01 9.02
N ILE A 180 -11.07 7.02 9.38
CA ILE A 180 -12.11 7.60 8.54
C ILE A 180 -11.68 9.01 8.15
N ILE A 181 -11.49 9.25 6.86
CA ILE A 181 -11.14 10.57 6.31
C ILE A 181 -12.44 11.32 6.01
N THR A 182 -12.67 12.42 6.71
CA THR A 182 -13.93 13.17 6.69
C THR A 182 -13.84 14.46 5.86
N SER A 183 -12.63 14.97 5.60
CA SER A 183 -12.42 16.23 4.90
C SER A 183 -11.81 16.07 3.53
N VAL A 184 -12.26 16.90 2.60
CA VAL A 184 -11.71 17.08 1.23
C VAL A 184 -10.34 17.77 1.26
N LYS A 185 -9.82 18.18 2.41
CA LYS A 185 -8.53 18.92 2.53
C LYS A 185 -7.29 18.07 2.27
N PHE A 186 -7.41 16.74 2.25
CA PHE A 186 -6.36 15.86 1.72
C PHE A 186 -6.39 15.85 0.18
N HIS A 187 -6.29 17.02 -0.45
CA HIS A 187 -6.21 17.10 -1.91
C HIS A 187 -4.76 16.92 -2.37
N SER A 188 -4.60 16.27 -3.53
CA SER A 188 -3.30 16.24 -4.19
C SER A 188 -2.81 17.66 -4.45
N TYR A 189 -1.51 17.90 -4.32
CA TYR A 189 -0.82 19.12 -4.78
C TYR A 189 -1.03 19.41 -6.28
N SER A 190 -1.70 18.52 -7.03
CA SER A 190 -1.83 18.54 -8.48
C SER A 190 -2.91 19.49 -9.03
N LYS A 191 -3.63 20.26 -8.21
CA LYS A 191 -4.70 21.16 -8.74
C LYS A 191 -4.48 22.65 -8.55
N SER A 192 -3.40 23.10 -7.91
CA SER A 192 -3.19 24.53 -7.69
C SER A 192 -2.23 25.23 -8.66
N ASP A 193 -1.45 24.51 -9.49
CA ASP A 193 -0.42 25.13 -10.33
C ASP A 193 -0.48 24.76 -11.82
N ALA A 194 -1.61 24.28 -12.32
CA ALA A 194 -1.80 24.04 -13.75
C ALA A 194 -2.21 25.31 -14.53
N ASN A 195 -1.76 26.50 -14.09
CA ASN A 195 -1.75 27.72 -14.89
C ASN A 195 -0.30 28.00 -15.34
N PHE A 196 0.22 27.17 -16.23
CA PHE A 196 1.30 27.60 -17.10
C PHE A 196 0.67 28.15 -18.38
N ASN A 197 0.71 29.49 -18.49
CA ASN A 197 0.59 30.20 -19.78
C ASN A 197 1.71 29.79 -20.74
#